data_09abc7a99b3d2746ef46052bb9281997
#
_entry.id   09abc7a99b3d2746ef46052bb9281997
#
_cell.length_a   1.000
_cell.length_b   1.000
_cell.length_c   1.000
_cell.angle_alpha   90.00
_cell.angle_beta   90.00
_cell.angle_gamma   90.00
#
_symmetry.space_group_name_H-M   'P 1'
#
loop_
_entity.id
_entity.type
_entity.pdbx_description
1 polymer ?
#
loop_
_entity_poly.entity_id
_entity_poly.type
_entity_poly.pdbx_seq_one_letter_code
_entity_poly.pdbx_strand_id
1 'polypeptide(L)'
;MKNIVVFASGSGSNFEAIVKACNKKIIDANVVLLVCDKKDAYAIKRAKRLGIECFVISPKDFASKYDYEKTITLKLASYRVDLICLAGYMRIVGEELLSKYEGKIINTHPSILPAFNKSNCFKIGAI
;
A
#
# COMPACT_ATOMS: atom_id res chain seq x y z
N MET A 1 14.56 -6.19 9.95
CA MET A 1 13.37 -6.61 9.23
C MET A 1 12.77 -5.45 8.44
N LYS A 2 12.31 -5.71 7.23
CA LYS A 2 11.78 -4.67 6.36
C LYS A 2 10.34 -4.31 6.71
N ASN A 3 9.98 -3.05 6.53
CA ASN A 3 8.63 -2.56 6.80
C ASN A 3 7.90 -2.29 5.49
N ILE A 4 6.70 -2.85 5.37
CA ILE A 4 5.85 -2.69 4.19
C ILE A 4 4.63 -1.86 4.58
N VAL A 5 4.30 -0.89 3.73
CA VAL A 5 3.03 -0.18 3.78
C VAL A 5 2.19 -0.63 2.59
N VAL A 6 0.95 -0.99 2.82
CA VAL A 6 0.04 -1.44 1.74
C VAL A 6 -1.01 -0.38 1.50
N PHE A 7 -1.26 -0.05 0.24
CA PHE A 7 -2.33 0.86 -0.17
C PHE A 7 -3.43 0.03 -0.83
N ALA A 8 -4.67 0.26 -0.43
CA ALA A 8 -5.81 -0.46 -0.99
C ALA A 8 -7.04 0.43 -1.04
N SER A 9 -7.96 0.12 -1.95
CA SER A 9 -9.21 0.88 -2.10
C SER A 9 -10.45 0.03 -1.85
N GLY A 10 -10.36 -1.29 -1.94
CA GLY A 10 -11.52 -2.16 -1.97
C GLY A 10 -11.48 -3.29 -0.96
N SER A 11 -11.58 -4.53 -1.45
CA SER A 11 -11.77 -5.69 -0.59
C SER A 11 -10.59 -6.00 0.33
N GLY A 12 -9.38 -5.70 -0.11
CA GLY A 12 -8.19 -5.97 0.69
C GLY A 12 -7.73 -7.41 0.69
N SER A 13 -8.22 -8.23 -0.25
CA SER A 13 -7.81 -9.64 -0.29
C SER A 13 -6.31 -9.79 -0.53
N ASN A 14 -5.74 -8.96 -1.41
CA ASN A 14 -4.32 -8.95 -1.66
C ASN A 14 -3.52 -8.46 -0.45
N PHE A 15 -4.04 -7.43 0.20
CA PHE A 15 -3.46 -6.94 1.45
C PHE A 15 -3.38 -8.07 2.48
N GLU A 16 -4.47 -8.80 2.67
CA GLU A 16 -4.48 -9.92 3.62
C GLU A 16 -3.48 -11.00 3.22
N ALA A 17 -3.38 -11.30 1.92
CA ALA A 17 -2.43 -12.29 1.44
C ALA A 17 -0.98 -11.88 1.76
N ILE A 18 -0.67 -10.60 1.61
CA ILE A 18 0.65 -10.08 1.93
C ILE A 18 0.93 -10.22 3.43
N VAL A 19 -0.03 -9.84 4.27
CA VAL A 19 0.13 -9.97 5.73
C VAL A 19 0.36 -11.43 6.13
N LYS A 20 -0.42 -12.34 5.57
CA LYS A 20 -0.28 -13.76 5.87
C LYS A 20 1.07 -14.32 5.42
N ALA A 21 1.56 -13.88 4.24
CA ALA A 21 2.87 -14.31 3.76
C ALA A 21 3.98 -13.82 4.68
N CYS A 22 3.86 -12.62 5.23
CA CYS A 22 4.82 -12.11 6.21
C CYS A 22 4.74 -12.91 7.51
N ASN A 23 3.53 -13.21 7.98
CA ASN A 23 3.35 -13.97 9.22
C ASN A 23 3.90 -15.38 9.11
N LYS A 24 3.83 -15.98 7.93
CA LYS A 24 4.38 -17.31 7.67
C LYS A 24 5.87 -17.28 7.32
N LYS A 25 6.46 -16.10 7.33
CA LYS A 25 7.87 -15.88 7.00
C LYS A 25 8.25 -16.28 5.58
N ILE A 26 7.27 -16.34 4.68
CA ILE A 26 7.51 -16.47 3.26
C ILE A 26 8.13 -15.17 2.75
N ILE A 27 7.68 -14.05 3.29
CA ILE A 27 8.26 -12.73 3.04
C ILE A 27 8.92 -12.28 4.35
N ASP A 28 10.20 -11.93 4.27
CA ASP A 28 10.95 -11.47 5.44
C ASP A 28 10.71 -9.98 5.65
N ALA A 29 9.51 -9.66 6.12
CA ALA A 29 9.08 -8.28 6.33
C ALA A 29 7.87 -8.24 7.25
N ASN A 30 7.51 -7.03 7.67
CA ASN A 30 6.28 -6.74 8.43
C ASN A 30 5.43 -5.76 7.67
N VAL A 31 4.12 -5.98 7.65
CA VAL A 31 3.18 -4.95 7.21
C VAL A 31 2.89 -4.07 8.41
N VAL A 32 3.25 -2.79 8.32
CA VAL A 32 3.12 -1.87 9.46
C VAL A 32 1.93 -0.93 9.33
N LEU A 33 1.38 -0.78 8.14
CA LEU A 33 0.29 0.17 7.93
C LEU A 33 -0.47 -0.19 6.66
N LEU A 34 -1.80 -0.05 6.74
CA LEU A 34 -2.67 -0.04 5.56
C LEU A 34 -3.11 1.40 5.32
N VAL A 35 -2.91 1.92 4.12
CA VAL A 35 -3.47 3.21 3.70
C VAL A 35 -4.67 2.90 2.79
N CYS A 36 -5.83 3.40 3.16
CA CYS A 36 -7.08 3.12 2.45
C CYS A 36 -7.77 4.43 2.10
N ASP A 37 -8.20 4.58 0.85
CA ASP A 37 -8.79 5.81 0.36
C ASP A 37 -10.32 5.82 0.40
N LYS A 38 -10.94 4.75 0.94
CA LYS A 38 -12.40 4.64 1.04
C LYS A 38 -12.78 4.17 2.42
N LYS A 39 -13.56 4.98 3.12
CA LYS A 39 -13.95 4.72 4.51
C LYS A 39 -14.82 3.48 4.70
N ASP A 40 -15.46 3.01 3.64
CA ASP A 40 -16.33 1.83 3.69
C ASP A 40 -15.68 0.59 3.07
N ALA A 41 -14.40 0.63 2.77
CA ALA A 41 -13.71 -0.50 2.17
C ALA A 41 -13.59 -1.67 3.13
N TYR A 42 -13.79 -2.88 2.62
CA TYR A 42 -13.65 -4.08 3.43
C TYR A 42 -12.22 -4.30 3.92
N ALA A 43 -11.24 -3.75 3.20
CA ALA A 43 -9.84 -3.80 3.62
C ALA A 43 -9.64 -3.29 5.04
N ILE A 44 -10.43 -2.28 5.46
CA ILE A 44 -10.35 -1.72 6.81
C ILE A 44 -10.71 -2.78 7.84
N LYS A 45 -11.75 -3.58 7.57
CA LYS A 45 -12.15 -4.67 8.47
C LYS A 45 -11.07 -5.74 8.55
N ARG A 46 -10.43 -6.03 7.43
CA ARG A 46 -9.32 -7.00 7.41
C ARG A 46 -8.14 -6.51 8.25
N ALA A 47 -7.79 -5.22 8.11
CA ALA A 47 -6.70 -4.64 8.89
C ALA A 47 -6.97 -4.74 10.39
N LYS A 48 -8.20 -4.43 10.79
CA LYS A 48 -8.60 -4.52 12.20
C LYS A 48 -8.46 -5.94 12.70
N ARG A 49 -8.95 -6.92 11.95
CA ARG A 49 -8.88 -8.33 12.33
C ARG A 49 -7.44 -8.82 12.41
N LEU A 50 -6.59 -8.35 11.52
CA LEU A 50 -5.19 -8.76 11.44
C LEU A 50 -4.27 -7.98 12.38
N GLY A 51 -4.80 -6.99 13.10
CA GLY A 51 -4.00 -6.19 14.02
C GLY A 51 -3.09 -5.19 13.34
N ILE A 52 -3.43 -4.75 12.13
CA ILE A 52 -2.64 -3.78 11.37
C ILE A 52 -3.28 -2.41 11.48
N GLU A 53 -2.47 -1.40 11.79
CA GLU A 53 -2.94 -0.02 11.82
C GLU A 53 -3.47 0.38 10.44
N CYS A 54 -4.58 1.12 10.40
CA CYS A 54 -5.17 1.57 9.16
C CYS A 54 -5.28 3.10 9.15
N PHE A 55 -4.79 3.72 8.08
CA PHE A 55 -4.92 5.16 7.87
C PHE A 55 -5.90 5.37 6.73
N VAL A 56 -7.11 5.83 7.09
CA VAL A 56 -8.18 6.07 6.11
C VAL A 56 -8.13 7.53 5.71
N ILE A 57 -7.95 7.80 4.42
CA ILE A 57 -7.79 9.16 3.92
C ILE A 57 -8.35 9.25 2.50
N SER A 58 -9.29 10.18 2.28
CA SER A 58 -9.97 10.32 1.01
C SER A 58 -9.45 11.53 0.24
N PRO A 59 -9.14 11.37 -1.06
CA PRO A 59 -8.67 12.50 -1.87
C PRO A 59 -9.67 13.66 -1.95
N LYS A 60 -10.96 13.36 -1.86
CA LYS A 60 -12.00 14.40 -1.97
C LYS A 60 -12.03 15.35 -0.78
N ASP A 61 -11.34 15.01 0.31
CA ASP A 61 -11.26 15.88 1.49
C ASP A 61 -10.15 16.92 1.36
N PHE A 62 -9.48 16.98 0.22
CA PHE A 62 -8.32 17.85 0.00
C PHE A 62 -8.55 18.74 -1.23
N ALA A 63 -7.90 19.89 -1.23
CA ALA A 63 -8.01 20.84 -2.33
C ALA A 63 -7.26 20.35 -3.58
N SER A 64 -6.24 19.52 -3.42
CA SER A 64 -5.44 19.04 -4.53
C SER A 64 -4.91 17.64 -4.27
N LYS A 65 -4.49 16.98 -5.33
CA LYS A 65 -3.82 15.69 -5.23
C LYS A 65 -2.51 15.82 -4.43
N TYR A 66 -1.81 16.93 -4.62
CA TYR A 66 -0.57 17.18 -3.88
C TYR A 66 -0.84 17.19 -2.37
N ASP A 67 -1.87 17.92 -1.94
CA ASP A 67 -2.20 18.00 -0.51
C ASP A 67 -2.57 16.63 0.05
N TYR A 68 -3.32 15.85 -0.71
CA TYR A 68 -3.68 14.49 -0.33
C TYR A 68 -2.44 13.63 -0.13
N GLU A 69 -1.55 13.63 -1.12
CA GLU A 69 -0.34 12.81 -1.05
C GLU A 69 0.64 13.32 0.00
N LYS A 70 0.71 14.64 0.18
CA LYS A 70 1.57 15.22 1.21
C LYS A 70 1.15 14.76 2.60
N THR A 71 -0.15 14.69 2.85
CA THR A 71 -0.65 14.19 4.13
C THR A 71 -0.26 12.73 4.32
N ILE A 72 -0.32 11.93 3.26
CA ILE A 72 0.14 10.53 3.33
C ILE A 72 1.64 10.46 3.64
N THR A 73 2.46 11.23 2.92
CA THR A 73 3.91 11.16 3.15
C THR A 73 4.29 11.63 4.54
N LEU A 74 3.56 12.60 5.10
CA LEU A 74 3.79 13.02 6.48
C LEU A 74 3.45 11.89 7.46
N LYS A 75 2.38 11.16 7.21
CA LYS A 75 2.04 9.99 8.03
C LYS A 75 3.12 8.92 7.92
N LEU A 76 3.59 8.64 6.70
CA LEU A 76 4.60 7.60 6.49
C LEU A 76 5.96 7.96 7.07
N ALA A 77 6.23 9.25 7.29
CA ALA A 77 7.52 9.69 7.81
C ALA A 77 7.80 9.13 9.22
N SER A 78 6.76 8.78 9.98
CA SER A 78 6.94 8.19 11.30
C SER A 78 7.27 6.69 11.26
N TYR A 79 7.22 6.08 10.08
CA TYR A 79 7.58 4.68 9.87
C TYR A 79 8.86 4.64 9.04
N ARG A 80 9.68 3.63 9.27
CA ARG A 80 10.80 3.39 8.36
C ARG A 80 10.29 2.51 7.24
N VAL A 81 9.79 3.13 6.16
CA VAL A 81 9.15 2.42 5.06
C VAL A 81 10.20 1.91 4.08
N ASP A 82 10.25 0.60 3.90
CA ASP A 82 11.16 -0.02 2.94
C ASP A 82 10.48 -0.32 1.62
N LEU A 83 9.15 -0.53 1.64
CA LEU A 83 8.40 -0.89 0.45
C LEU A 83 6.95 -0.45 0.59
N ILE A 84 6.39 0.07 -0.50
CA ILE A 84 4.97 0.38 -0.63
C ILE A 84 4.39 -0.59 -1.66
N CYS A 85 3.36 -1.34 -1.25
CA CYS A 85 2.65 -2.24 -2.15
C CYS A 85 1.28 -1.66 -2.48
N LEU A 86 1.01 -1.44 -3.76
CA LEU A 86 -0.30 -1.00 -4.21
C LEU A 86 -1.14 -2.25 -4.48
N ALA A 87 -2.02 -2.59 -3.56
CA ALA A 87 -2.80 -3.83 -3.59
C ALA A 87 -4.27 -3.50 -3.84
N GLY A 88 -4.61 -3.26 -5.11
CA GLY A 88 -5.95 -2.84 -5.46
C GLY A 88 -6.22 -1.38 -5.13
N TYR A 89 -5.18 -0.57 -5.14
CA TYR A 89 -5.31 0.88 -4.93
C TYR A 89 -5.78 1.52 -6.24
N MET A 90 -6.90 2.23 -6.19
CA MET A 90 -7.56 2.72 -7.39
C MET A 90 -7.10 4.10 -7.83
N ARG A 91 -6.22 4.73 -7.08
CA ARG A 91 -5.70 6.06 -7.43
C ARG A 91 -4.39 5.93 -8.18
N ILE A 92 -4.12 6.90 -9.06
CA ILE A 92 -2.83 6.99 -9.70
C ILE A 92 -1.87 7.65 -8.71
N VAL A 93 -0.73 6.99 -8.47
CA VAL A 93 0.28 7.54 -7.58
C VAL A 93 0.92 8.75 -8.25
N GLY A 94 0.95 9.86 -7.54
CA GLY A 94 1.46 11.11 -8.06
C GLY A 94 2.91 11.37 -7.68
N GLU A 95 3.38 12.55 -8.08
CA GLU A 95 4.79 12.88 -7.99
C GLU A 95 5.29 12.98 -6.54
N GLU A 96 4.45 13.43 -5.63
CA GLU A 96 4.87 13.58 -4.23
C GLU A 96 5.27 12.23 -3.63
N LEU A 97 4.43 11.21 -3.83
CA LEU A 97 4.75 9.85 -3.36
C LEU A 97 5.89 9.24 -4.15
N LEU A 98 5.86 9.38 -5.48
CA LEU A 98 6.88 8.77 -6.32
C LEU A 98 8.28 9.32 -6.01
N SER A 99 8.39 10.63 -5.80
CA SER A 99 9.71 11.23 -5.54
C SER A 99 10.27 10.81 -4.19
N LYS A 100 9.43 10.64 -3.19
CA LYS A 100 9.90 10.28 -1.84
C LYS A 100 10.17 8.78 -1.69
N TYR A 101 9.53 7.96 -2.48
CA TYR A 101 9.66 6.50 -2.38
C TYR A 101 10.06 5.88 -3.70
N GLU A 102 10.90 6.59 -4.45
CA GLU A 102 11.39 6.12 -5.74
C GLU A 102 12.08 4.77 -5.60
N GLY A 103 11.69 3.83 -6.47
CA GLY A 103 12.24 2.49 -6.44
C GLY A 103 11.70 1.61 -5.33
N LYS A 104 10.76 2.12 -4.52
CA LYS A 104 10.20 1.39 -3.37
C LYS A 104 8.71 1.12 -3.51
N ILE A 105 8.11 1.45 -4.65
CA ILE A 105 6.68 1.25 -4.87
C ILE A 105 6.49 0.15 -5.91
N ILE A 106 5.69 -0.85 -5.55
CA ILE A 106 5.32 -1.91 -6.48
C ILE A 106 3.81 -2.03 -6.55
N ASN A 107 3.31 -2.50 -7.69
CA ASN A 107 1.89 -2.74 -7.89
C ASN A 107 1.65 -4.25 -7.94
N THR A 108 0.74 -4.74 -7.11
CA THR A 108 0.38 -6.15 -7.10
C THR A 108 -1.00 -6.32 -7.73
N HIS A 109 -1.09 -7.17 -8.76
CA HIS A 109 -2.34 -7.45 -9.43
C HIS A 109 -2.75 -8.89 -9.17
N PRO A 110 -3.91 -9.12 -8.53
CA PRO A 110 -4.34 -10.50 -8.26
C PRO A 110 -4.49 -11.33 -9.52
N SER A 111 -4.86 -10.69 -10.63
CA SER A 111 -5.10 -11.40 -11.88
C SER A 111 -3.84 -12.03 -12.48
N ILE A 112 -2.67 -11.61 -12.07
CA ILE A 112 -1.41 -12.17 -12.57
C ILE A 112 -0.74 -13.09 -11.56
N LEU A 113 -1.34 -13.29 -10.40
CA LEU A 113 -0.90 -14.31 -9.47
C LEU A 113 -1.53 -15.64 -9.87
N PRO A 114 -0.83 -16.75 -9.79
CA PRO A 114 0.53 -16.97 -9.33
C PRO A 114 1.60 -16.70 -10.39
N ALA A 115 1.22 -16.21 -11.54
CA ALA A 115 2.15 -15.91 -12.63
C ALA A 115 2.97 -14.64 -12.38
N PHE A 116 2.82 -14.07 -11.20
CA PHE A 116 3.54 -12.88 -10.79
C PHE A 116 5.05 -13.07 -10.90
N ASN A 117 5.73 -12.10 -11.46
CA ASN A 117 7.18 -12.15 -11.60
C ASN A 117 7.79 -10.79 -11.32
N LYS A 118 9.14 -10.77 -11.26
CA LYS A 118 9.86 -9.57 -10.88
C LYS A 118 9.65 -8.40 -11.85
N SER A 119 9.48 -8.68 -13.14
CA SER A 119 9.27 -7.60 -14.10
C SER A 119 7.94 -6.90 -13.85
N ASN A 120 6.93 -7.61 -13.40
CA ASN A 120 5.65 -7.00 -13.04
C ASN A 120 5.78 -6.14 -11.78
N CYS A 121 6.64 -6.55 -10.85
CA CYS A 121 6.86 -5.80 -9.63
C CYS A 121 7.50 -4.44 -9.88
N PHE A 122 8.33 -4.33 -10.91
CA PHE A 122 9.11 -3.12 -11.14
C PHE A 122 8.43 -2.09 -12.02
N LYS A 123 7.36 -2.46 -12.70
CA LYS A 123 6.73 -1.56 -13.66
C LYS A 123 6.18 -0.29 -13.04
N ILE A 124 5.62 -0.40 -11.85
CA ILE A 124 5.02 0.76 -11.19
C ILE A 124 6.07 1.78 -10.80
N GLY A 125 7.26 1.33 -10.46
CA GLY A 125 8.35 2.23 -10.11
C GLY A 125 8.84 3.08 -11.27
N ALA A 126 8.51 2.69 -12.50
CA ALA A 126 8.88 3.42 -13.70
C ALA A 126 7.82 4.45 -14.12
N ILE A 127 6.69 4.45 -13.45
CA ILE A 127 5.63 5.39 -13.74
C ILE A 127 5.97 6.76 -13.15
#